data_b68872e4b36915feb67f6a3ff544622e
#
_entry.id   b68872e4b36915feb67f6a3ff544622e
#
_cell.length_a   1.000
_cell.length_b   1.000
_cell.length_c   1.000
_cell.angle_alpha   90.00
_cell.angle_beta   90.00
_cell.angle_gamma   90.00
#
_symmetry.space_group_name_H-M   'P 1'
#
loop_
_entity.id
_entity.type
_entity.pdbx_description
1 polymer ?
#
loop_
_entity_poly.entity_id
_entity_poly.type
_entity_poly.pdbx_seq_one_letter_code
_entity_poly.pdbx_strand_id
1 'polypeptide(L)'
;MTYMADWPDNKKIYLDTMTHLPSFDTFAKAAVDVDLVPVYRRLVSDSLTPVSAFRKIDRGSCSCLFESVIGGERVGRYSFLAADPYMTLEAFQDQVTVHSAKGTETFASSDPLGELERRVCGVRAATFADLPPFSSGAVGYAGYDVVRYTEKLPNAPEDDRQLPDLSFAFYDQMVVFDHITKTIVVVAMAHLESGNLRSAYEDACARIDALVAQLSTAEAAIALEDISTEQDCEIPYESNFLKKDFEKAVTQCVDYIRAGDIFQVVISQRLEMSIESHPFEIYRTLRVVNPSPFMFYLKAPDAILVGSSPEVMVRVEDGLVTVRPLAGTRQRGETEAEDHALADELLADPKERAEHIMLVDLGRNDIGRV
;
A
#
# COMPACT_ATOMS: atom_id res chain seq x y z
N MET A 1 -13.87 -46.03 8.34
CA MET A 1 -12.64 -45.89 7.54
C MET A 1 -11.96 -44.64 7.97
N THR A 2 -10.93 -44.77 8.80
CA THR A 2 -10.21 -43.66 9.43
C THR A 2 -9.10 -43.25 8.47
N TYR A 3 -9.20 -42.04 7.90
CA TYR A 3 -8.09 -41.45 7.16
C TYR A 3 -7.10 -40.87 8.18
N MET A 4 -6.01 -41.56 8.43
CA MET A 4 -4.79 -40.91 8.99
C MET A 4 -4.06 -40.26 7.85
N ALA A 5 -4.05 -38.94 7.85
CA ALA A 5 -3.14 -38.16 7.02
C ALA A 5 -1.74 -38.25 7.63
N ASP A 6 -0.77 -38.78 6.88
CA ASP A 6 0.63 -38.73 7.21
C ASP A 6 1.09 -37.28 7.27
N TRP A 7 1.37 -36.80 8.48
CA TRP A 7 2.02 -35.51 8.72
C TRP A 7 3.50 -35.65 8.47
N PRO A 8 4.13 -34.86 7.62
CA PRO A 8 5.56 -34.94 7.39
C PRO A 8 6.35 -34.56 8.67
N ASP A 9 7.36 -35.35 8.92
CA ASP A 9 8.20 -35.43 10.10
C ASP A 9 8.67 -34.10 10.72
N ASN A 10 8.46 -34.03 12.04
CA ASN A 10 9.30 -33.40 13.07
C ASN A 10 9.88 -31.99 12.80
N LYS A 11 9.03 -30.99 12.67
CA LYS A 11 9.38 -29.66 13.19
C LYS A 11 8.95 -29.60 14.66
N LYS A 12 9.87 -29.89 15.59
CA LYS A 12 9.67 -29.59 17.01
C LYS A 12 9.48 -28.09 17.15
N ILE A 13 8.24 -27.68 17.47
CA ILE A 13 7.96 -26.32 17.88
C ILE A 13 8.50 -26.21 19.31
N TYR A 14 9.66 -25.57 19.46
CA TYR A 14 10.17 -25.17 20.77
C TYR A 14 9.47 -23.88 21.16
N LEU A 15 8.57 -23.95 22.13
CA LEU A 15 7.92 -22.78 22.73
C LEU A 15 8.81 -22.05 23.77
N ASP A 16 10.08 -22.39 23.86
CA ASP A 16 10.99 -21.83 24.86
C ASP A 16 12.16 -21.11 24.18
N THR A 17 12.26 -19.84 24.50
CA THR A 17 13.22 -18.77 24.22
C THR A 17 12.80 -17.84 23.08
N MET A 18 12.68 -16.54 23.40
CA MET A 18 12.60 -15.44 22.42
C MET A 18 13.76 -15.56 21.44
N THR A 19 13.48 -16.04 20.22
CA THR A 19 14.54 -16.25 19.25
C THR A 19 14.44 -15.18 18.17
N HIS A 20 15.38 -14.23 18.20
CA HIS A 20 15.59 -13.31 17.09
C HIS A 20 16.29 -14.04 15.96
N LEU A 21 15.81 -13.81 14.76
CA LEU A 21 16.38 -14.33 13.52
C LEU A 21 16.91 -13.18 12.68
N PRO A 22 18.00 -13.38 11.97
CA PRO A 22 18.91 -14.53 12.05
C PRO A 22 19.71 -14.52 13.36
N SER A 23 20.47 -15.59 13.63
CA SER A 23 21.48 -15.56 14.69
C SER A 23 22.53 -14.47 14.41
N PHE A 24 23.21 -13.98 15.46
CA PHE A 24 24.23 -12.96 15.26
C PHE A 24 25.33 -13.38 14.26
N ASP A 25 25.74 -14.65 14.25
CA ASP A 25 26.75 -15.14 13.32
C ASP A 25 26.27 -15.09 11.86
N THR A 26 25.00 -15.39 11.62
CA THR A 26 24.39 -15.29 10.29
C THR A 26 24.18 -13.82 9.90
N PHE A 27 23.76 -12.99 10.84
CA PHE A 27 23.65 -11.55 10.67
C PHE A 27 24.99 -10.92 10.28
N ALA A 28 26.07 -11.24 11.00
CA ALA A 28 27.39 -10.70 10.72
C ALA A 28 27.92 -11.11 9.33
N LYS A 29 27.58 -12.32 8.87
CA LYS A 29 27.90 -12.75 7.50
C LYS A 29 27.09 -12.00 6.43
N ALA A 30 25.85 -11.66 6.72
CA ALA A 30 24.98 -10.91 5.81
C ALA A 30 25.30 -9.41 5.78
N ALA A 31 26.08 -8.89 6.74
CA ALA A 31 26.44 -7.49 6.88
C ALA A 31 27.60 -7.04 5.95
N VAL A 32 27.95 -7.86 4.95
CA VAL A 32 29.03 -7.54 4.01
C VAL A 32 28.46 -6.76 2.84
N ASP A 33 29.04 -5.59 2.54
CA ASP A 33 28.67 -4.73 1.43
C ASP A 33 27.20 -4.27 1.40
N VAL A 34 26.56 -4.19 2.57
CA VAL A 34 25.20 -3.67 2.75
C VAL A 34 25.16 -2.60 3.83
N ASP A 35 24.12 -1.80 3.82
CA ASP A 35 23.88 -0.71 4.77
C ASP A 35 22.87 -1.13 5.85
N LEU A 36 21.98 -2.06 5.52
CA LEU A 36 20.93 -2.58 6.40
C LEU A 36 20.89 -4.11 6.41
N VAL A 37 20.65 -4.67 7.59
CA VAL A 37 20.40 -6.13 7.73
C VAL A 37 19.12 -6.32 8.53
N PRO A 38 18.13 -7.09 8.03
CA PRO A 38 16.92 -7.36 8.79
C PRO A 38 17.17 -8.29 9.96
N VAL A 39 16.60 -7.96 11.10
CA VAL A 39 16.39 -8.84 12.25
C VAL A 39 14.89 -9.01 12.42
N TYR A 40 14.42 -10.19 12.80
CA TYR A 40 12.99 -10.44 12.89
C TYR A 40 12.65 -11.52 13.91
N ARG A 41 11.37 -11.51 14.34
CA ARG A 41 10.74 -12.60 15.10
C ARG A 41 9.52 -13.09 14.35
N ARG A 42 9.31 -14.39 14.40
CA ARG A 42 8.08 -15.01 13.87
C ARG A 42 7.23 -15.48 15.03
N LEU A 43 6.01 -14.99 15.08
CA LEU A 43 5.10 -15.15 16.19
C LEU A 43 3.83 -15.88 15.75
N VAL A 44 3.25 -16.67 16.64
CA VAL A 44 1.91 -17.21 16.50
C VAL A 44 0.96 -16.30 17.28
N SER A 45 -0.13 -15.89 16.67
CA SER A 45 -1.17 -15.12 17.36
C SER A 45 -2.53 -15.42 16.77
N ASP A 46 -3.38 -16.04 17.58
CA ASP A 46 -4.75 -16.37 17.17
C ASP A 46 -5.74 -15.24 17.49
N SER A 47 -5.33 -14.25 18.29
CA SER A 47 -6.20 -13.16 18.77
C SER A 47 -6.00 -11.82 18.06
N LEU A 48 -4.90 -11.63 17.35
CA LEU A 48 -4.61 -10.40 16.63
C LEU A 48 -5.07 -10.49 15.17
N THR A 49 -5.79 -9.47 14.74
CA THR A 49 -6.07 -9.19 13.33
C THR A 49 -5.19 -8.02 12.87
N PRO A 50 -4.95 -7.83 11.55
CA PRO A 50 -4.24 -6.65 11.07
C PRO A 50 -4.84 -5.34 11.58
N VAL A 51 -6.18 -5.23 11.63
CA VAL A 51 -6.92 -4.07 12.15
C VAL A 51 -6.65 -3.83 13.64
N SER A 52 -6.74 -4.88 14.47
CA SER A 52 -6.48 -4.74 15.91
C SER A 52 -5.01 -4.47 16.22
N ALA A 53 -4.09 -5.05 15.45
CA ALA A 53 -2.66 -4.78 15.57
C ALA A 53 -2.32 -3.35 15.16
N PHE A 54 -2.90 -2.87 14.05
CA PHE A 54 -2.69 -1.51 13.58
C PHE A 54 -3.10 -0.46 14.63
N ARG A 55 -4.28 -0.62 15.25
CA ARG A 55 -4.72 0.27 16.33
C ARG A 55 -3.71 0.39 17.46
N LYS A 56 -2.99 -0.68 17.77
CA LYS A 56 -1.99 -0.69 18.82
C LYS A 56 -0.71 0.05 18.44
N ILE A 57 -0.35 0.06 17.17
CA ILE A 57 0.89 0.68 16.70
C ILE A 57 0.69 2.07 16.09
N ASP A 58 -0.53 2.43 15.65
CA ASP A 58 -0.83 3.74 15.05
C ASP A 58 -0.67 4.86 16.06
N ARG A 59 0.54 5.39 16.13
CA ARG A 59 0.93 6.56 16.94
C ARG A 59 1.66 7.54 16.04
N GLY A 60 1.65 8.81 16.39
CA GLY A 60 2.35 9.82 15.57
C GLY A 60 1.61 10.25 14.30
N SER A 61 2.35 10.85 13.37
CA SER A 61 1.81 11.50 12.17
C SER A 61 1.77 10.60 10.94
N CYS A 62 2.56 9.54 10.91
CA CYS A 62 2.67 8.64 9.76
C CYS A 62 2.51 7.18 10.18
N SER A 63 1.65 6.46 9.47
CA SER A 63 1.44 5.03 9.63
C SER A 63 0.76 4.46 8.40
N CYS A 64 0.84 3.16 8.19
CA CYS A 64 0.16 2.50 7.08
C CYS A 64 -0.35 1.11 7.46
N LEU A 65 -1.49 0.76 6.87
CA LEU A 65 -2.05 -0.58 6.85
C LEU A 65 -2.44 -0.91 5.41
N PHE A 66 -1.83 -1.95 4.86
CA PHE A 66 -2.17 -2.50 3.56
C PHE A 66 -2.66 -3.93 3.73
N GLU A 67 -3.85 -4.21 3.22
CA GLU A 67 -4.45 -5.53 3.29
C GLU A 67 -4.93 -5.99 1.91
N SER A 68 -4.84 -7.28 1.65
CA SER A 68 -5.57 -7.89 0.57
C SER A 68 -6.72 -8.71 1.17
N VAL A 69 -7.95 -8.26 0.97
CA VAL A 69 -9.14 -8.84 1.61
C VAL A 69 -9.81 -9.89 0.72
N ILE A 70 -9.65 -9.76 -0.61
CA ILE A 70 -10.18 -10.71 -1.59
C ILE A 70 -9.04 -11.27 -2.44
N GLY A 71 -9.02 -12.58 -2.61
CA GLY A 71 -8.08 -13.23 -3.50
C GLY A 71 -7.69 -14.61 -2.97
N GLY A 72 -7.36 -15.54 -3.87
CA GLY A 72 -6.86 -16.87 -3.54
C GLY A 72 -5.42 -16.84 -2.99
N GLU A 73 -4.76 -18.00 -2.94
CA GLU A 73 -3.44 -18.21 -2.32
C GLU A 73 -2.30 -17.27 -2.79
N ARG A 74 -2.46 -16.61 -3.94
CA ARG A 74 -1.45 -15.67 -4.50
C ARG A 74 -1.76 -14.20 -4.24
N VAL A 75 -3.03 -13.85 -4.04
CA VAL A 75 -3.51 -12.51 -3.72
C VAL A 75 -4.19 -12.63 -2.36
N GLY A 76 -3.81 -11.85 -1.37
CA GLY A 76 -4.37 -11.97 -0.03
C GLY A 76 -3.47 -12.68 0.98
N ARG A 77 -2.25 -13.00 0.59
CA ARG A 77 -1.32 -13.68 1.51
C ARG A 77 -0.85 -12.79 2.66
N TYR A 78 -0.56 -11.53 2.39
CA TYR A 78 0.07 -10.65 3.37
C TYR A 78 -0.79 -9.44 3.71
N SER A 79 -0.69 -9.00 4.98
CA SER A 79 -1.04 -7.65 5.40
C SER A 79 0.19 -6.99 6.01
N PHE A 80 0.44 -5.74 5.62
CA PHE A 80 1.62 -4.97 6.01
C PHE A 80 1.21 -3.80 6.88
N LEU A 81 1.87 -3.63 8.02
CA LEU A 81 1.63 -2.55 8.96
C LEU A 81 2.95 -1.89 9.34
N ALA A 82 2.97 -0.57 9.31
CA ALA A 82 4.11 0.19 9.81
C ALA A 82 3.65 1.49 10.46
N ALA A 83 4.43 1.96 11.42
CA ALA A 83 4.27 3.23 12.12
C ALA A 83 5.66 3.77 12.51
N ASP A 84 5.70 5.03 12.95
CA ASP A 84 6.93 5.67 13.44
C ASP A 84 8.10 5.59 12.44
N PRO A 85 8.00 6.22 11.27
CA PRO A 85 9.06 6.22 10.27
C PRO A 85 10.32 6.91 10.79
N TYR A 86 11.50 6.44 10.39
CA TYR A 86 12.76 7.09 10.72
C TYR A 86 13.06 8.34 9.88
N MET A 87 12.35 8.51 8.77
CA MET A 87 12.48 9.64 7.85
C MET A 87 11.17 9.83 7.08
N THR A 88 10.82 11.10 6.79
CA THR A 88 9.76 11.43 5.79
C THR A 88 10.34 12.33 4.71
N LEU A 89 9.79 12.23 3.51
CA LEU A 89 10.07 13.11 2.38
C LEU A 89 8.74 13.61 1.83
N GLU A 90 8.63 14.91 1.71
CA GLU A 90 7.49 15.58 1.09
C GLU A 90 8.00 16.50 -0.01
N ALA A 91 7.24 16.58 -1.10
CA ALA A 91 7.53 17.51 -2.16
C ALA A 91 6.26 18.30 -2.52
N PHE A 92 6.42 19.59 -2.64
CA PHE A 92 5.41 20.54 -3.10
C PHE A 92 6.02 21.35 -4.23
N GLN A 93 5.59 21.07 -5.45
CA GLN A 93 6.22 21.61 -6.66
C GLN A 93 7.73 21.28 -6.68
N ASP A 94 8.60 22.29 -6.71
CA ASP A 94 10.07 22.13 -6.70
C ASP A 94 10.69 22.13 -5.29
N GLN A 95 9.89 22.27 -4.25
CA GLN A 95 10.38 22.27 -2.87
C GLN A 95 10.29 20.88 -2.27
N VAL A 96 11.43 20.35 -1.87
CA VAL A 96 11.52 19.04 -1.17
C VAL A 96 11.87 19.29 0.28
N THR A 97 11.09 18.71 1.18
CA THR A 97 11.33 18.73 2.62
C THR A 97 11.57 17.33 3.13
N VAL A 98 12.65 17.13 3.86
CA VAL A 98 13.03 15.85 4.48
C VAL A 98 13.11 16.03 5.98
N HIS A 99 12.37 15.21 6.73
CA HIS A 99 12.46 15.16 8.20
C HIS A 99 13.13 13.86 8.61
N SER A 100 14.08 13.92 9.52
CA SER A 100 14.78 12.76 10.07
C SER A 100 15.28 13.05 11.47
N ALA A 101 15.88 12.07 12.14
CA ALA A 101 16.54 12.28 13.43
C ALA A 101 17.67 13.34 13.37
N LYS A 102 18.22 13.66 12.19
CA LYS A 102 19.22 14.70 11.98
C LYS A 102 18.62 16.11 11.89
N GLY A 103 17.29 16.24 11.85
CA GLY A 103 16.55 17.49 11.73
C GLY A 103 15.72 17.55 10.44
N THR A 104 15.27 18.77 10.14
CA THR A 104 14.50 19.09 8.93
C THR A 104 15.38 19.80 7.93
N GLU A 105 15.39 19.33 6.71
CA GLU A 105 16.08 19.92 5.57
C GLU A 105 15.05 20.26 4.49
N THR A 106 15.09 21.49 3.97
CA THR A 106 14.24 21.92 2.85
C THR A 106 15.13 22.52 1.76
N PHE A 107 14.93 22.06 0.53
CA PHE A 107 15.72 22.50 -0.62
C PHE A 107 14.89 22.43 -1.90
N ALA A 108 15.30 23.22 -2.91
CA ALA A 108 14.70 23.15 -4.24
C ALA A 108 15.29 21.99 -5.04
N SER A 109 14.43 21.25 -5.74
CA SER A 109 14.84 20.21 -6.69
C SER A 109 14.01 20.30 -7.96
N SER A 110 14.68 20.24 -9.10
CA SER A 110 13.99 20.11 -10.39
C SER A 110 13.46 18.70 -10.66
N ASP A 111 13.80 17.74 -9.81
CA ASP A 111 13.41 16.34 -9.93
C ASP A 111 13.12 15.74 -8.54
N PRO A 112 11.95 16.02 -7.96
CA PRO A 112 11.56 15.47 -6.67
C PRO A 112 11.39 13.94 -6.67
N LEU A 113 11.00 13.34 -7.81
CA LEU A 113 10.95 11.88 -7.96
C LEU A 113 12.33 11.24 -7.88
N GLY A 114 13.33 11.85 -8.53
CA GLY A 114 14.73 11.42 -8.41
C GLY A 114 15.30 11.59 -6.99
N GLU A 115 14.77 12.54 -6.19
CA GLU A 115 15.13 12.65 -4.77
C GLU A 115 14.63 11.45 -3.96
N LEU A 116 13.39 11.00 -4.25
CA LEU A 116 12.83 9.78 -3.65
C LEU A 116 13.63 8.55 -4.08
N GLU A 117 13.88 8.39 -5.39
CA GLU A 117 14.65 7.28 -5.96
C GLU A 117 16.03 7.16 -5.31
N ARG A 118 16.79 8.28 -5.23
CA ARG A 118 18.13 8.27 -4.62
C ARG A 118 18.13 7.79 -3.17
N ARG A 119 17.08 8.09 -2.40
CA ARG A 119 16.98 7.67 -1.01
C ARG A 119 16.57 6.21 -0.88
N VAL A 120 15.72 5.71 -1.78
CA VAL A 120 15.31 4.31 -1.81
C VAL A 120 16.43 3.44 -2.36
N CYS A 121 16.98 3.77 -3.53
CA CYS A 121 18.01 2.97 -4.21
C CYS A 121 19.42 3.19 -3.64
N GLY A 122 19.64 4.28 -2.89
CA GLY A 122 20.92 4.57 -2.25
C GLY A 122 21.24 3.69 -1.05
N VAL A 123 20.29 2.86 -0.59
CA VAL A 123 20.44 1.98 0.58
C VAL A 123 20.42 0.53 0.13
N ARG A 124 21.48 -0.21 0.45
CA ARG A 124 21.56 -1.65 0.16
C ARG A 124 21.16 -2.45 1.40
N ALA A 125 20.17 -3.28 1.26
CA ALA A 125 19.69 -4.14 2.32
C ALA A 125 19.97 -5.62 2.03
N ALA A 126 20.39 -6.36 3.05
CA ALA A 126 20.45 -7.82 2.97
C ALA A 126 19.04 -8.40 2.89
N THR A 127 18.89 -9.51 2.17
CA THR A 127 17.62 -10.23 2.02
C THR A 127 17.71 -11.65 2.55
N PHE A 128 16.62 -12.15 3.12
CA PHE A 128 16.48 -13.54 3.55
C PHE A 128 15.25 -14.15 2.90
N ALA A 129 15.39 -15.34 2.35
CA ALA A 129 14.33 -16.01 1.57
C ALA A 129 13.04 -16.33 2.36
N ASP A 130 13.11 -16.36 3.67
CA ASP A 130 11.98 -16.63 4.56
C ASP A 130 11.27 -15.37 5.06
N LEU A 131 11.74 -14.17 4.66
CA LEU A 131 11.05 -12.91 4.91
C LEU A 131 9.95 -12.66 3.87
N PRO A 132 8.93 -11.90 4.25
CA PRO A 132 7.97 -11.35 3.29
C PRO A 132 8.65 -10.51 2.21
N PRO A 133 8.04 -10.37 1.02
CA PRO A 133 8.65 -9.63 -0.11
C PRO A 133 8.89 -8.14 0.19
N PHE A 134 8.15 -7.58 1.15
CA PHE A 134 8.33 -6.23 1.65
C PHE A 134 8.46 -6.25 3.17
N SER A 135 9.58 -5.79 3.69
CA SER A 135 9.89 -5.80 5.12
C SER A 135 10.45 -4.47 5.65
N SER A 136 10.76 -3.54 4.76
CA SER A 136 11.17 -2.16 5.04
C SER A 136 11.16 -1.34 3.76
N GLY A 137 11.23 -0.02 3.86
CA GLY A 137 11.31 0.88 2.71
C GLY A 137 10.40 2.09 2.81
N ALA A 138 10.18 2.74 1.68
CA ALA A 138 9.35 3.93 1.59
C ALA A 138 7.91 3.56 1.25
N VAL A 139 6.97 4.12 1.99
CA VAL A 139 5.52 4.00 1.78
C VAL A 139 4.91 5.39 1.79
N GLY A 140 4.07 5.69 0.81
CA GLY A 140 3.47 7.02 0.71
C GLY A 140 2.53 7.12 -0.48
N TYR A 141 2.33 8.35 -0.93
CA TYR A 141 1.55 8.62 -2.13
C TYR A 141 2.28 9.59 -3.05
N ALA A 142 1.99 9.45 -4.34
CA ALA A 142 2.28 10.40 -5.39
C ALA A 142 0.93 10.88 -5.95
N GLY A 143 0.67 12.19 -5.86
CA GLY A 143 -0.54 12.80 -6.39
C GLY A 143 -0.52 12.82 -7.93
N TYR A 144 -1.65 13.13 -8.54
CA TYR A 144 -1.76 13.21 -10.01
C TYR A 144 -0.76 14.24 -10.61
N ASP A 145 -0.54 15.35 -9.92
CA ASP A 145 0.29 16.44 -10.41
C ASP A 145 1.79 16.13 -10.44
N VAL A 146 2.26 14.98 -9.94
CA VAL A 146 3.64 14.50 -10.17
C VAL A 146 3.95 14.32 -11.66
N VAL A 147 2.94 14.18 -12.52
CA VAL A 147 3.10 14.19 -13.97
C VAL A 147 3.76 15.47 -14.48
N ARG A 148 3.62 16.60 -13.75
CA ARG A 148 4.23 17.87 -14.10
C ARG A 148 5.74 17.93 -13.91
N TYR A 149 6.31 16.96 -13.19
CA TYR A 149 7.76 16.80 -13.08
C TYR A 149 8.38 16.22 -14.35
N THR A 150 7.57 15.48 -15.13
CA THR A 150 8.03 14.80 -16.34
C THR A 150 7.44 15.38 -17.61
N GLU A 151 6.24 16.00 -17.57
CA GLU A 151 5.52 16.51 -18.73
C GLU A 151 5.21 18.01 -18.61
N LYS A 152 5.22 18.71 -19.72
CA LYS A 152 4.85 20.13 -19.78
C LYS A 152 3.35 20.27 -19.97
N LEU A 153 2.62 20.45 -18.89
CA LEU A 153 1.18 20.69 -18.88
C LEU A 153 0.90 22.16 -18.54
N PRO A 154 0.57 23.01 -19.55
CA PRO A 154 0.22 24.40 -19.31
C PRO A 154 -1.15 24.50 -18.64
N ASN A 155 -1.41 25.67 -18.02
CA ASN A 155 -2.70 25.99 -17.40
C ASN A 155 -3.08 25.03 -16.26
N ALA A 156 -2.19 24.88 -15.28
CA ALA A 156 -2.50 24.14 -14.06
C ALA A 156 -3.81 24.71 -13.43
N PRO A 157 -4.72 23.83 -12.96
CA PRO A 157 -5.86 24.27 -12.18
C PRO A 157 -5.39 24.91 -10.86
N GLU A 158 -6.29 25.63 -10.20
CA GLU A 158 -6.06 26.14 -8.86
C GLU A 158 -5.88 24.97 -7.88
N ASP A 159 -4.81 25.03 -7.09
CA ASP A 159 -4.60 24.10 -5.99
C ASP A 159 -5.26 24.65 -4.72
N ASP A 160 -6.51 24.26 -4.51
CA ASP A 160 -7.31 24.68 -3.37
C ASP A 160 -7.07 23.84 -2.10
N ARG A 161 -6.32 22.73 -2.19
CA ARG A 161 -6.08 21.82 -1.08
C ARG A 161 -4.71 21.96 -0.45
N GLN A 162 -3.73 22.44 -1.18
CA GLN A 162 -2.37 22.67 -0.72
C GLN A 162 -1.74 21.43 -0.08
N LEU A 163 -2.00 20.23 -0.68
CA LEU A 163 -1.39 18.98 -0.25
C LEU A 163 -0.10 18.73 -1.02
N PRO A 164 0.90 18.07 -0.42
CA PRO A 164 2.12 17.68 -1.13
C PRO A 164 1.84 16.84 -2.38
N ASP A 165 2.58 17.08 -3.46
CA ASP A 165 2.57 16.24 -4.66
C ASP A 165 3.12 14.84 -4.37
N LEU A 166 4.11 14.77 -3.47
CA LEU A 166 4.72 13.53 -2.96
C LEU A 166 4.74 13.59 -1.44
N SER A 167 4.31 12.53 -0.78
CA SER A 167 4.51 12.34 0.66
C SER A 167 4.84 10.89 0.94
N PHE A 168 6.09 10.61 1.33
CA PHE A 168 6.62 9.28 1.61
C PHE A 168 7.25 9.21 2.99
N ALA A 169 6.92 8.16 3.72
CA ALA A 169 7.51 7.82 5.00
C ALA A 169 8.39 6.57 4.85
N PHE A 170 9.58 6.61 5.43
CA PHE A 170 10.57 5.54 5.35
C PHE A 170 10.55 4.74 6.65
N TYR A 171 10.20 3.47 6.54
CA TYR A 171 10.04 2.56 7.67
C TYR A 171 11.17 1.55 7.70
N ASP A 172 11.80 1.43 8.85
CA ASP A 172 12.81 0.41 9.16
C ASP A 172 12.29 -0.63 10.17
N GLN A 173 11.00 -0.55 10.53
CA GLN A 173 10.28 -1.52 11.33
C GLN A 173 8.93 -1.82 10.69
N MET A 174 8.54 -3.09 10.73
CA MET A 174 7.27 -3.53 10.12
C MET A 174 6.68 -4.74 10.83
N VAL A 175 5.36 -4.81 10.84
CA VAL A 175 4.58 -5.98 11.25
C VAL A 175 3.91 -6.56 10.01
N VAL A 176 4.16 -7.82 9.71
CA VAL A 176 3.59 -8.49 8.54
C VAL A 176 2.81 -9.73 8.98
N PHE A 177 1.54 -9.77 8.61
CA PHE A 177 0.70 -10.96 8.77
C PHE A 177 0.83 -11.84 7.53
N ASP A 178 1.22 -13.09 7.71
CA ASP A 178 1.14 -14.13 6.68
C ASP A 178 -0.12 -14.97 6.91
N HIS A 179 -1.14 -14.72 6.11
CA HIS A 179 -2.44 -15.36 6.24
C HIS A 179 -2.44 -16.85 5.84
N ILE A 180 -1.42 -17.31 5.11
CA ILE A 180 -1.25 -18.72 4.75
C ILE A 180 -0.63 -19.49 5.91
N THR A 181 0.50 -19.01 6.43
CA THR A 181 1.19 -19.67 7.54
C THR A 181 0.58 -19.36 8.91
N LYS A 182 -0.39 -18.43 8.98
CA LYS A 182 -1.03 -17.95 10.22
C LYS A 182 -0.03 -17.42 11.23
N THR A 183 1.01 -16.74 10.75
CA THR A 183 2.07 -16.17 11.58
C THR A 183 2.16 -14.65 11.40
N ILE A 184 2.72 -14.00 12.41
CA ILE A 184 3.08 -12.59 12.37
C ILE A 184 4.60 -12.52 12.34
N VAL A 185 5.15 -11.77 11.39
CA VAL A 185 6.58 -11.46 11.33
C VAL A 185 6.75 -10.01 11.77
N VAL A 186 7.53 -9.80 12.82
CA VAL A 186 7.93 -8.46 13.29
C VAL A 186 9.37 -8.27 12.87
N VAL A 187 9.64 -7.26 12.05
CA VAL A 187 10.95 -6.99 11.45
C VAL A 187 11.46 -5.63 11.92
N ALA A 188 12.76 -5.53 12.17
CA ALA A 188 13.49 -4.27 12.29
C ALA A 188 14.79 -4.35 11.50
N MET A 189 15.10 -3.30 10.76
CA MET A 189 16.36 -3.18 10.04
C MET A 189 17.45 -2.67 10.97
N ALA A 190 18.55 -3.40 11.08
CA ALA A 190 19.73 -2.95 11.77
C ALA A 190 20.53 -2.03 10.86
N HIS A 191 20.77 -0.78 11.25
CA HIS A 191 21.57 0.19 10.53
C HIS A 191 23.07 -0.05 10.86
N LEU A 192 23.90 -0.22 9.83
CA LEU A 192 25.31 -0.57 10.00
C LEU A 192 26.27 0.64 10.03
N GLU A 193 25.75 1.87 10.00
CA GLU A 193 26.53 3.12 9.94
C GLU A 193 27.54 3.26 11.09
N SER A 194 27.26 2.68 12.27
CA SER A 194 28.13 2.78 13.46
C SER A 194 29.42 1.93 13.37
N GLY A 195 29.52 1.02 12.43
CA GLY A 195 30.62 0.06 12.31
C GLY A 195 30.64 -1.04 13.41
N ASN A 196 29.76 -0.96 14.41
CA ASN A 196 29.64 -1.97 15.47
C ASN A 196 28.43 -2.89 15.21
N LEU A 197 28.71 -4.01 14.54
CA LEU A 197 27.69 -4.99 14.15
C LEU A 197 26.90 -5.54 15.35
N ARG A 198 27.56 -5.76 16.49
CA ARG A 198 26.91 -6.28 17.71
C ARG A 198 25.89 -5.27 18.24
N SER A 199 26.26 -4.01 18.35
CA SER A 199 25.37 -2.94 18.81
C SER A 199 24.19 -2.74 17.87
N ALA A 200 24.41 -2.78 16.55
CA ALA A 200 23.34 -2.66 15.55
C ALA A 200 22.34 -3.84 15.64
N TYR A 201 22.83 -5.05 15.84
CA TYR A 201 22.01 -6.24 16.03
C TYR A 201 21.17 -6.16 17.32
N GLU A 202 21.80 -5.80 18.44
CA GLU A 202 21.13 -5.68 19.74
C GLU A 202 20.07 -4.55 19.75
N ASP A 203 20.34 -3.44 19.07
CA ASP A 203 19.35 -2.35 18.87
C ASP A 203 18.12 -2.87 18.11
N ALA A 204 18.33 -3.54 16.98
CA ALA A 204 17.23 -4.11 16.20
C ALA A 204 16.42 -5.14 17.01
N CYS A 205 17.10 -6.00 17.81
CA CYS A 205 16.42 -6.92 18.72
C CYS A 205 15.56 -6.18 19.74
N ALA A 206 16.10 -5.12 20.37
CA ALA A 206 15.38 -4.33 21.36
C ALA A 206 14.15 -3.63 20.77
N ARG A 207 14.26 -3.09 19.55
CA ARG A 207 13.13 -2.48 18.82
C ARG A 207 12.03 -3.50 18.51
N ILE A 208 12.40 -4.70 18.08
CA ILE A 208 11.43 -5.80 17.85
C ILE A 208 10.73 -6.16 19.17
N ASP A 209 11.46 -6.32 20.26
CA ASP A 209 10.87 -6.69 21.55
C ASP A 209 9.92 -5.60 22.08
N ALA A 210 10.25 -4.33 21.88
CA ALA A 210 9.37 -3.22 22.20
C ALA A 210 8.08 -3.26 21.36
N LEU A 211 8.18 -3.51 20.05
CA LEU A 211 7.02 -3.61 19.18
C LEU A 211 6.16 -4.83 19.51
N VAL A 212 6.76 -5.97 19.81
CA VAL A 212 6.03 -7.17 20.28
C VAL A 212 5.33 -6.92 21.61
N ALA A 213 5.97 -6.23 22.55
CA ALA A 213 5.35 -5.83 23.82
C ALA A 213 4.14 -4.92 23.58
N GLN A 214 4.25 -3.94 22.67
CA GLN A 214 3.16 -3.06 22.27
C GLN A 214 1.98 -3.83 21.66
N LEU A 215 2.25 -4.78 20.75
CA LEU A 215 1.23 -5.66 20.18
C LEU A 215 0.54 -6.54 21.22
N SER A 216 1.23 -6.87 22.30
CA SER A 216 0.75 -7.72 23.39
C SER A 216 -0.05 -6.96 24.46
N THR A 217 -0.11 -5.62 24.40
CA THR A 217 -0.86 -4.82 25.38
C THR A 217 -2.36 -5.13 25.31
N ALA A 218 -3.01 -5.12 26.47
CA ALA A 218 -4.46 -5.14 26.54
C ALA A 218 -4.98 -3.71 26.30
N GLU A 219 -5.10 -3.29 25.06
CA GLU A 219 -5.80 -2.06 24.73
C GLU A 219 -7.31 -2.27 24.70
N ALA A 220 -8.07 -1.15 24.85
CA ALA A 220 -9.53 -1.18 24.73
C ALA A 220 -9.92 -1.87 23.43
N ALA A 221 -10.71 -2.91 23.55
CA ALA A 221 -11.20 -3.65 22.39
C ALA A 221 -11.84 -2.68 21.39
N ILE A 222 -11.59 -2.89 20.12
CA ILE A 222 -12.34 -2.21 19.05
C ILE A 222 -13.81 -2.52 19.33
N ALA A 223 -14.64 -1.48 19.46
CA ALA A 223 -16.06 -1.69 19.71
C ALA A 223 -16.69 -2.54 18.63
N LEU A 224 -17.54 -3.46 19.04
CA LEU A 224 -18.44 -4.13 18.11
C LEU A 224 -19.57 -3.16 17.80
N GLU A 225 -19.80 -2.94 16.52
CA GLU A 225 -20.83 -2.04 16.02
C GLU A 225 -21.69 -2.78 14.99
N ASP A 226 -22.98 -2.51 15.02
CA ASP A 226 -23.88 -3.04 14.00
C ASP A 226 -23.62 -2.32 12.68
N ILE A 227 -23.58 -3.07 11.58
CA ILE A 227 -23.46 -2.53 10.24
C ILE A 227 -24.67 -2.96 9.41
N SER A 228 -25.31 -2.01 8.76
CA SER A 228 -26.36 -2.26 7.76
C SER A 228 -25.81 -1.90 6.39
N THR A 229 -25.88 -2.85 5.46
CA THR A 229 -25.48 -2.66 4.05
C THR A 229 -26.70 -2.49 3.13
N GLU A 230 -27.92 -2.52 3.68
CA GLU A 230 -29.17 -2.53 2.92
C GLU A 230 -29.85 -1.15 2.85
N GLN A 231 -29.37 -0.18 3.62
CA GLN A 231 -29.98 1.16 3.65
C GLN A 231 -29.18 2.13 2.78
N ASP A 232 -29.88 2.80 1.88
CA ASP A 232 -29.34 3.96 1.20
C ASP A 232 -29.17 5.09 2.23
N CYS A 233 -27.98 5.65 2.29
CA CYS A 233 -27.64 6.73 3.18
C CYS A 233 -27.49 8.02 2.34
N GLU A 234 -28.41 8.97 2.52
CA GLU A 234 -28.28 10.29 1.92
C GLU A 234 -27.39 11.16 2.82
N ILE A 235 -26.12 11.26 2.47
CA ILE A 235 -25.20 12.18 3.14
C ILE A 235 -25.07 13.43 2.28
N PRO A 236 -25.30 14.64 2.83
CA PRO A 236 -25.10 15.88 2.09
C PRO A 236 -23.62 16.03 1.71
N TYR A 237 -23.37 16.37 0.45
CA TYR A 237 -22.04 16.62 -0.07
C TYR A 237 -22.02 17.85 -0.97
N GLU A 238 -20.84 18.43 -1.11
CA GLU A 238 -20.54 19.47 -2.08
C GLU A 238 -19.68 18.91 -3.21
N SER A 239 -19.96 19.35 -4.44
CA SER A 239 -19.16 18.98 -5.61
C SER A 239 -18.41 20.20 -6.12
N ASN A 240 -17.11 20.05 -6.39
CA ASN A 240 -16.31 21.10 -7.02
C ASN A 240 -16.63 21.29 -8.51
N PHE A 241 -17.47 20.43 -9.09
CA PHE A 241 -17.86 20.47 -10.49
C PHE A 241 -19.39 20.37 -10.59
N LEU A 242 -20.05 21.43 -11.04
CA LEU A 242 -21.51 21.39 -11.20
C LEU A 242 -21.90 20.35 -12.27
N LYS A 243 -22.96 19.59 -12.01
CA LYS A 243 -23.42 18.52 -12.91
C LYS A 243 -23.56 18.99 -14.36
N LYS A 244 -24.15 20.15 -14.59
CA LYS A 244 -24.35 20.74 -15.93
C LYS A 244 -23.01 20.99 -16.65
N ASP A 245 -22.01 21.47 -15.92
CA ASP A 245 -20.71 21.79 -16.51
C ASP A 245 -19.89 20.52 -16.75
N PHE A 246 -20.03 19.52 -15.88
CA PHE A 246 -19.44 18.19 -16.07
C PHE A 246 -20.00 17.51 -17.34
N GLU A 247 -21.34 17.50 -17.51
CA GLU A 247 -21.99 16.94 -18.71
C GLU A 247 -21.55 17.65 -19.99
N LYS A 248 -21.37 18.99 -19.93
CA LYS A 248 -20.82 19.78 -21.05
C LYS A 248 -19.35 19.39 -21.34
N ALA A 249 -18.54 19.20 -20.31
CA ALA A 249 -17.15 18.74 -20.48
C ALA A 249 -17.09 17.35 -21.11
N VAL A 250 -17.98 16.42 -20.70
CA VAL A 250 -18.10 15.09 -21.35
C VAL A 250 -18.41 15.24 -22.86
N THR A 251 -19.35 16.13 -23.20
CA THR A 251 -19.69 16.38 -24.61
C THR A 251 -18.48 16.88 -25.40
N GLN A 252 -17.71 17.80 -24.82
CA GLN A 252 -16.48 18.31 -25.45
C GLN A 252 -15.42 17.22 -25.61
N CYS A 253 -15.28 16.33 -24.65
CA CYS A 253 -14.38 15.17 -24.75
C CYS A 253 -14.76 14.23 -25.89
N VAL A 254 -16.06 13.99 -26.09
CA VAL A 254 -16.57 13.20 -27.21
C VAL A 254 -16.23 13.85 -28.54
N ASP A 255 -16.30 15.19 -28.62
CA ASP A 255 -15.93 15.91 -29.86
C ASP A 255 -14.41 15.79 -30.14
N TYR A 256 -13.54 15.84 -29.15
CA TYR A 256 -12.10 15.57 -29.32
C TYR A 256 -11.81 14.16 -29.81
N ILE A 257 -12.54 13.15 -29.29
CA ILE A 257 -12.42 11.76 -29.78
C ILE A 257 -12.86 11.66 -31.24
N ARG A 258 -13.96 12.31 -31.62
CA ARG A 258 -14.46 12.32 -33.02
C ARG A 258 -13.53 13.05 -33.98
N ALA A 259 -12.85 14.08 -33.50
CA ALA A 259 -11.84 14.81 -34.27
C ALA A 259 -10.53 14.01 -34.46
N GLY A 260 -10.32 12.97 -33.65
CA GLY A 260 -9.11 12.16 -33.69
C GLY A 260 -7.96 12.74 -32.83
N ASP A 261 -8.26 13.72 -31.97
CA ASP A 261 -7.25 14.33 -31.10
C ASP A 261 -6.84 13.41 -29.97
N ILE A 262 -7.76 12.58 -29.47
CA ILE A 262 -7.57 11.62 -28.39
C ILE A 262 -8.36 10.34 -28.65
N PHE A 263 -7.99 9.25 -27.99
CA PHE A 263 -8.73 7.98 -28.00
C PHE A 263 -9.60 7.82 -26.77
N GLN A 264 -9.10 8.27 -25.62
CA GLN A 264 -9.76 8.19 -24.32
C GLN A 264 -9.34 9.38 -23.48
N VAL A 265 -10.22 9.81 -22.61
CA VAL A 265 -9.94 10.80 -21.56
C VAL A 265 -10.80 10.49 -20.34
N VAL A 266 -10.21 10.63 -19.16
CA VAL A 266 -10.92 10.53 -17.90
C VAL A 266 -10.99 11.93 -17.30
N ILE A 267 -12.21 12.41 -17.07
CA ILE A 267 -12.48 13.62 -16.31
C ILE A 267 -13.01 13.24 -14.93
N SER A 268 -12.67 14.01 -13.92
CA SER A 268 -13.01 13.70 -12.53
C SER A 268 -13.76 14.86 -11.87
N GLN A 269 -14.43 14.55 -10.79
CA GLN A 269 -14.98 15.52 -9.85
C GLN A 269 -14.60 15.12 -8.43
N ARG A 270 -14.56 16.08 -7.52
CA ARG A 270 -14.39 15.86 -6.09
C ARG A 270 -15.71 16.08 -5.39
N LEU A 271 -16.10 15.13 -4.56
CA LEU A 271 -17.20 15.25 -3.63
C LEU A 271 -16.62 15.47 -2.23
N GLU A 272 -17.09 16.48 -1.56
CA GLU A 272 -16.62 16.87 -0.23
C GLU A 272 -17.77 16.77 0.78
N MET A 273 -17.48 16.18 1.93
CA MET A 273 -18.44 16.04 3.01
C MET A 273 -17.74 16.10 4.36
N SER A 274 -18.44 16.64 5.36
CA SER A 274 -17.97 16.61 6.74
C SER A 274 -18.17 15.22 7.34
N ILE A 275 -17.16 14.73 8.04
CA ILE A 275 -17.22 13.45 8.75
C ILE A 275 -17.04 13.68 10.24
N GLU A 276 -17.82 12.98 11.07
CA GLU A 276 -17.69 12.98 12.53
C GLU A 276 -16.91 11.76 13.03
N SER A 277 -16.92 10.68 12.26
CA SER A 277 -16.24 9.43 12.59
C SER A 277 -14.73 9.53 12.37
N HIS A 278 -13.97 8.80 13.18
CA HIS A 278 -12.53 8.67 12.96
C HIS A 278 -12.27 7.99 11.59
N PRO A 279 -11.33 8.46 10.76
CA PRO A 279 -11.06 7.90 9.44
C PRO A 279 -10.81 6.39 9.41
N PHE A 280 -10.28 5.83 10.51
CA PHE A 280 -10.08 4.39 10.62
C PHE A 280 -11.39 3.59 10.69
N GLU A 281 -12.47 4.18 11.22
CA GLU A 281 -13.79 3.54 11.19
C GLU A 281 -14.34 3.48 9.75
N ILE A 282 -14.06 4.50 8.95
CA ILE A 282 -14.37 4.49 7.51
C ILE A 282 -13.63 3.33 6.83
N TYR A 283 -12.34 3.14 7.14
CA TYR A 283 -11.57 2.01 6.62
C TYR A 283 -12.19 0.67 7.02
N ARG A 284 -12.56 0.50 8.30
CA ARG A 284 -13.18 -0.73 8.81
C ARG A 284 -14.49 -1.05 8.09
N THR A 285 -15.32 -0.03 7.88
CA THR A 285 -16.59 -0.15 7.15
C THR A 285 -16.34 -0.50 5.69
N LEU A 286 -15.40 0.18 5.04
CA LEU A 286 -15.07 -0.05 3.64
C LEU A 286 -14.62 -1.51 3.37
N ARG A 287 -13.93 -2.15 4.32
CA ARG A 287 -13.55 -3.57 4.23
C ARG A 287 -14.76 -4.51 4.14
N VAL A 288 -15.92 -4.09 4.65
CA VAL A 288 -17.15 -4.86 4.64
C VAL A 288 -17.98 -4.57 3.41
N VAL A 289 -18.18 -3.28 3.11
CA VAL A 289 -19.10 -2.86 2.02
C VAL A 289 -18.47 -2.97 0.63
N ASN A 290 -17.16 -2.82 0.54
CA ASN A 290 -16.44 -2.88 -0.75
C ASN A 290 -15.04 -3.48 -0.59
N PRO A 291 -14.94 -4.76 -0.23
CA PRO A 291 -13.65 -5.42 -0.11
C PRO A 291 -12.94 -5.51 -1.46
N SER A 292 -11.62 -5.37 -1.48
CA SER A 292 -10.81 -5.43 -2.69
C SER A 292 -9.46 -6.11 -2.47
N PRO A 293 -8.73 -6.47 -3.55
CA PRO A 293 -7.38 -6.99 -3.45
C PRO A 293 -6.36 -6.01 -2.84
N PHE A 294 -6.61 -4.70 -2.93
CA PHE A 294 -5.70 -3.65 -2.48
C PHE A 294 -6.42 -2.64 -1.60
N MET A 295 -6.65 -3.03 -0.34
CA MET A 295 -7.18 -2.15 0.69
C MET A 295 -6.05 -1.40 1.36
N PHE A 296 -6.22 -0.11 1.59
CA PHE A 296 -5.21 0.69 2.27
C PHE A 296 -5.80 1.74 3.22
N TYR A 297 -5.08 1.94 4.31
CA TYR A 297 -5.16 3.08 5.19
C TYR A 297 -3.76 3.66 5.28
N LEU A 298 -3.57 4.87 4.80
CA LEU A 298 -2.28 5.56 4.79
C LEU A 298 -2.43 6.91 5.47
N LYS A 299 -1.76 7.07 6.60
CA LYS A 299 -1.69 8.32 7.35
C LYS A 299 -0.39 9.04 7.01
N ALA A 300 -0.51 10.19 6.41
CA ALA A 300 0.57 11.14 6.13
C ALA A 300 0.40 12.38 7.03
N PRO A 301 1.40 13.26 7.15
CA PRO A 301 1.33 14.41 8.04
C PRO A 301 0.09 15.27 7.84
N ASP A 302 -0.29 15.53 6.59
CA ASP A 302 -1.36 16.47 6.22
C ASP A 302 -2.63 15.79 5.70
N ALA A 303 -2.64 14.46 5.52
CA ALA A 303 -3.77 13.73 4.97
C ALA A 303 -3.84 12.28 5.46
N ILE A 304 -5.05 11.73 5.46
CA ILE A 304 -5.29 10.30 5.62
C ILE A 304 -5.98 9.81 4.37
N LEU A 305 -5.37 8.83 3.70
CA LEU A 305 -5.92 8.18 2.53
C LEU A 305 -6.52 6.84 2.94
N VAL A 306 -7.79 6.65 2.60
CA VAL A 306 -8.53 5.40 2.82
C VAL A 306 -9.05 4.92 1.49
N GLY A 307 -8.73 3.68 1.12
CA GLY A 307 -9.12 3.22 -0.20
C GLY A 307 -9.29 1.71 -0.33
N SER A 308 -10.06 1.36 -1.34
CA SER A 308 -10.34 0.02 -1.81
C SER A 308 -10.09 -0.02 -3.31
N SER A 309 -8.91 -0.46 -3.74
CA SER A 309 -8.52 -0.47 -5.15
C SER A 309 -8.60 -1.88 -5.73
N PRO A 310 -9.19 -2.05 -6.91
CA PRO A 310 -9.22 -3.33 -7.60
C PRO A 310 -7.95 -3.59 -8.43
N GLU A 311 -7.14 -2.56 -8.68
CA GLU A 311 -6.11 -2.56 -9.70
C GLU A 311 -4.76 -2.11 -9.15
N VAL A 312 -3.70 -2.79 -9.59
CA VAL A 312 -2.32 -2.37 -9.42
C VAL A 312 -1.90 -1.54 -10.64
N MET A 313 -1.40 -0.32 -10.40
CA MET A 313 -0.92 0.53 -11.50
C MET A 313 0.31 -0.07 -12.16
N VAL A 314 1.33 -0.37 -11.37
CA VAL A 314 2.57 -1.03 -11.82
C VAL A 314 3.19 -1.79 -10.66
N ARG A 315 3.78 -2.94 -10.96
CA ARG A 315 4.60 -3.73 -10.03
C ARG A 315 5.98 -3.96 -10.63
N VAL A 316 7.00 -3.75 -9.83
CA VAL A 316 8.37 -4.12 -10.18
C VAL A 316 8.88 -5.11 -9.14
N GLU A 317 9.24 -6.32 -9.56
CA GLU A 317 9.68 -7.38 -8.66
C GLU A 317 10.77 -8.18 -9.38
N ASP A 318 11.94 -8.35 -8.76
CA ASP A 318 13.10 -9.04 -9.33
C ASP A 318 13.50 -8.56 -10.76
N GLY A 319 13.38 -7.24 -10.99
CA GLY A 319 13.68 -6.63 -12.30
C GLY A 319 12.59 -6.84 -13.36
N LEU A 320 11.48 -7.49 -13.02
CA LEU A 320 10.33 -7.66 -13.89
C LEU A 320 9.29 -6.57 -13.64
N VAL A 321 9.00 -5.77 -14.65
CA VAL A 321 7.93 -4.76 -14.63
C VAL A 321 6.63 -5.40 -15.10
N THR A 322 5.58 -5.30 -14.31
CA THR A 322 4.25 -5.85 -14.61
C THR A 322 3.21 -4.74 -14.55
N VAL A 323 2.44 -4.60 -15.64
CA VAL A 323 1.24 -3.77 -15.72
C VAL A 323 0.05 -4.70 -15.98
N ARG A 324 -1.07 -4.46 -15.33
CA ARG A 324 -2.28 -5.26 -15.48
C ARG A 324 -3.49 -4.34 -15.65
N PRO A 325 -3.74 -3.85 -16.88
CA PRO A 325 -4.87 -2.97 -17.13
C PRO A 325 -6.19 -3.72 -16.96
N LEU A 326 -7.17 -3.06 -16.39
CA LEU A 326 -8.56 -3.50 -16.30
C LEU A 326 -9.41 -2.64 -17.23
N ALA A 327 -10.38 -3.25 -17.91
CA ALA A 327 -11.35 -2.59 -18.76
C ALA A 327 -12.76 -3.06 -18.37
N GLY A 328 -13.68 -3.16 -19.29
CA GLY A 328 -15.07 -3.51 -19.14
C GLY A 328 -15.50 -4.31 -17.92
N THR A 329 -16.72 -4.10 -17.50
CA THR A 329 -17.29 -4.74 -16.29
C THR A 329 -18.69 -5.27 -16.57
N ARG A 330 -19.10 -6.29 -15.81
CA ARG A 330 -20.47 -6.80 -15.69
C ARG A 330 -20.83 -6.92 -14.22
N GLN A 331 -22.11 -6.84 -13.92
CA GLN A 331 -22.59 -7.18 -12.59
C GLN A 331 -22.30 -8.65 -12.28
N ARG A 332 -22.15 -8.98 -11.00
CA ARG A 332 -22.02 -10.36 -10.58
C ARG A 332 -23.36 -11.07 -10.72
N GLY A 333 -23.34 -12.33 -11.14
CA GLY A 333 -24.53 -13.16 -11.21
C GLY A 333 -25.03 -13.56 -9.80
N GLU A 334 -26.33 -13.77 -9.66
CA GLU A 334 -26.92 -14.30 -8.41
C GLU A 334 -26.54 -15.77 -8.17
N THR A 335 -26.23 -16.49 -9.25
CA THR A 335 -25.76 -17.87 -9.21
C THR A 335 -24.43 -18.02 -9.94
N GLU A 336 -23.68 -19.07 -9.62
CA GLU A 336 -22.40 -19.36 -10.29
C GLU A 336 -22.57 -19.54 -11.82
N ALA A 337 -23.66 -20.16 -12.25
CA ALA A 337 -23.93 -20.34 -13.67
C ALA A 337 -24.21 -19.01 -14.40
N GLU A 338 -24.93 -18.11 -13.74
CA GLU A 338 -25.20 -16.76 -14.27
C GLU A 338 -23.93 -15.91 -14.29
N ASP A 339 -23.11 -16.00 -13.25
CA ASP A 339 -21.84 -15.29 -13.17
C ASP A 339 -20.87 -15.72 -14.29
N HIS A 340 -20.83 -17.03 -14.58
CA HIS A 340 -20.07 -17.55 -15.73
C HIS A 340 -20.61 -17.05 -17.07
N ALA A 341 -21.95 -17.02 -17.25
CA ALA A 341 -22.56 -16.53 -18.47
C ALA A 341 -22.27 -15.03 -18.70
N LEU A 342 -22.30 -14.21 -17.65
CA LEU A 342 -21.96 -12.78 -17.71
C LEU A 342 -20.46 -12.58 -18.01
N ALA A 343 -19.58 -13.43 -17.50
CA ALA A 343 -18.16 -13.40 -17.85
C ALA A 343 -17.93 -13.75 -19.33
N ASP A 344 -18.62 -14.78 -19.85
CA ASP A 344 -18.51 -15.15 -21.28
C ASP A 344 -19.08 -14.06 -22.17
N GLU A 345 -20.18 -13.40 -21.80
CA GLU A 345 -20.74 -12.24 -22.49
C GLU A 345 -19.73 -11.10 -22.55
N LEU A 346 -19.11 -10.75 -21.41
CA LEU A 346 -18.08 -9.69 -21.35
C LEU A 346 -16.91 -9.98 -22.28
N LEU A 347 -16.42 -11.21 -22.30
CA LEU A 347 -15.30 -11.63 -23.14
C LEU A 347 -15.67 -11.68 -24.64
N ALA A 348 -16.94 -11.86 -24.96
CA ALA A 348 -17.45 -11.88 -26.34
C ALA A 348 -17.76 -10.48 -26.88
N ASP A 349 -17.95 -9.48 -26.01
CA ASP A 349 -18.32 -8.11 -26.41
C ASP A 349 -17.19 -7.43 -27.21
N PRO A 350 -17.42 -7.08 -28.50
CA PRO A 350 -16.37 -6.49 -29.34
C PRO A 350 -15.89 -5.11 -28.84
N LYS A 351 -16.78 -4.31 -28.22
CA LYS A 351 -16.45 -2.98 -27.70
C LYS A 351 -15.54 -3.09 -26.50
N GLU A 352 -15.92 -3.91 -25.53
CA GLU A 352 -15.13 -4.14 -24.32
C GLU A 352 -13.75 -4.74 -24.64
N ARG A 353 -13.68 -5.64 -25.59
CA ARG A 353 -12.42 -6.19 -26.09
C ARG A 353 -11.54 -5.13 -26.76
N ALA A 354 -12.12 -4.25 -27.57
CA ALA A 354 -11.36 -3.18 -28.23
C ALA A 354 -10.78 -2.20 -27.21
N GLU A 355 -11.53 -1.83 -26.17
CA GLU A 355 -11.07 -1.00 -25.07
C GLU A 355 -9.93 -1.69 -24.30
N HIS A 356 -10.08 -2.97 -23.97
CA HIS A 356 -9.04 -3.72 -23.28
C HIS A 356 -7.72 -3.79 -24.08
N ILE A 357 -7.80 -4.07 -25.39
CA ILE A 357 -6.63 -4.10 -26.27
C ILE A 357 -5.96 -2.72 -26.32
N MET A 358 -6.73 -1.65 -26.36
CA MET A 358 -6.22 -0.28 -26.34
C MET A 358 -5.41 0.00 -25.05
N LEU A 359 -5.94 -0.41 -23.88
CA LEU A 359 -5.24 -0.23 -22.59
C LEU A 359 -4.00 -1.13 -22.48
N VAL A 360 -4.04 -2.35 -23.00
CA VAL A 360 -2.87 -3.24 -23.09
C VAL A 360 -1.77 -2.62 -23.97
N ASP A 361 -2.14 -2.04 -25.12
CA ASP A 361 -1.18 -1.40 -26.02
C ASP A 361 -0.57 -0.13 -25.39
N LEU A 362 -1.37 0.64 -24.65
CA LEU A 362 -0.88 1.79 -23.88
C LEU A 362 0.16 1.32 -22.83
N GLY A 363 -0.18 0.33 -22.01
CA GLY A 363 0.73 -0.21 -21.00
C GLY A 363 2.02 -0.78 -21.61
N ARG A 364 1.93 -1.45 -22.76
CA ARG A 364 3.09 -1.91 -23.51
C ARG A 364 4.01 -0.75 -23.96
N ASN A 365 3.42 0.34 -24.41
CA ASN A 365 4.18 1.53 -24.81
C ASN A 365 4.86 2.19 -23.59
N ASP A 366 4.18 2.29 -22.46
CA ASP A 366 4.73 2.90 -21.25
C ASP A 366 5.93 2.10 -20.71
N ILE A 367 5.80 0.77 -20.64
CA ILE A 367 6.94 -0.11 -20.27
C ILE A 367 8.10 0.03 -21.26
N GLY A 368 7.80 0.21 -22.55
CA GLY A 368 8.83 0.34 -23.58
C GLY A 368 9.65 1.64 -23.52
N ARG A 369 9.26 2.61 -22.67
CA ARG A 369 10.00 3.85 -22.46
C ARG A 369 11.03 3.77 -21.33
N VAL A 370 10.91 2.77 -20.48
CA VAL A 370 11.80 2.48 -19.34
C VAL A 370 12.52 1.16 -19.55
#